data_257f9b82c700806f53adccf79faec92e
#
_entry.id   257f9b82c700806f53adccf79faec92e
#
_cell.length_a   1.000
_cell.length_b   1.000
_cell.length_c   1.000
_cell.angle_alpha   90.00
_cell.angle_beta   90.00
_cell.angle_gamma   90.00
#
_symmetry.space_group_name_H-M   'P 1'
#
loop_
_entity.id
_entity.type
_entity.pdbx_description
1 polymer ?
#
loop_
_entity_poly.entity_id
_entity_poly.type
_entity_poly.pdbx_seq_one_letter_code
_entity_poly.pdbx_strand_id
1 'polypeptide(L)'
;MLIENTGIKEVKIFNPTIHIDERGYFFESYKSNFNENNSFPTNFIQDNEVWSKQGVLRGLHYQLNNPQGKLVRSVRGSIIDVAVDIRLGSPT
;
A
#
# COMPACT_ATOMS: atom_id res chain seq x y z
N MET A 1 4.37 1.57 -14.76
CA MET A 1 3.62 1.20 -13.54
C MET A 1 2.13 1.31 -13.78
N LEU A 2 1.38 0.35 -13.34
CA LEU A 2 -0.08 0.34 -13.45
C LEU A 2 -0.69 0.59 -12.07
N ILE A 3 -1.64 1.51 -11.98
CA ILE A 3 -2.38 1.80 -10.75
C ILE A 3 -3.80 1.27 -10.92
N GLU A 4 -4.21 0.37 -10.06
CA GLU A 4 -5.55 -0.19 -10.06
C GLU A 4 -6.43 0.48 -9.01
N ASN A 5 -7.67 0.73 -9.36
CA ASN A 5 -8.67 1.19 -8.41
C ASN A 5 -9.26 -0.01 -7.66
N THR A 6 -9.75 0.24 -6.45
CA THR A 6 -10.47 -0.74 -5.65
C THR A 6 -11.90 -0.26 -5.40
N GLY A 7 -12.69 -1.08 -4.70
CA GLY A 7 -14.04 -0.68 -4.29
C GLY A 7 -14.06 0.51 -3.32
N ILE A 8 -12.93 0.81 -2.67
CA ILE A 8 -12.77 2.01 -1.85
C ILE A 8 -11.91 2.99 -2.63
N LYS A 9 -12.45 4.17 -2.94
CA LYS A 9 -11.82 5.15 -3.82
C LYS A 9 -10.38 5.49 -3.43
N GLU A 10 -10.12 5.61 -2.15
CA GLU A 10 -8.81 6.03 -1.61
C GLU A 10 -7.82 4.88 -1.47
N VAL A 11 -8.26 3.64 -1.71
CA VAL A 11 -7.38 2.47 -1.67
C VAL A 11 -6.99 2.10 -3.09
N LYS A 12 -5.69 2.15 -3.36
CA LYS A 12 -5.13 1.89 -4.69
C LYS A 12 -4.15 0.73 -4.62
N ILE A 13 -4.02 0.03 -5.72
CA ILE A 13 -3.03 -1.03 -5.88
C ILE A 13 -2.01 -0.57 -6.93
N PHE A 14 -0.74 -0.59 -6.55
CA PHE A 14 0.35 -0.24 -7.43
C PHE A 14 1.02 -1.51 -7.96
N ASN A 15 1.04 -1.65 -9.27
CA ASN A 15 1.73 -2.74 -9.94
C ASN A 15 2.95 -2.17 -10.66
N PRO A 16 4.16 -2.32 -10.10
CA PRO A 16 5.35 -1.78 -10.73
C PRO A 16 5.70 -2.54 -12.00
N THR A 17 6.38 -1.85 -12.91
CA THR A 17 7.01 -2.51 -14.05
C THR A 17 8.29 -3.19 -13.56
N ILE A 18 8.34 -4.51 -13.67
CA ILE A 18 9.48 -5.30 -13.22
C ILE A 18 10.37 -5.61 -14.42
N HIS A 19 11.65 -5.23 -14.31
CA HIS A 19 12.67 -5.51 -15.32
C HIS A 19 13.49 -6.72 -14.89
N ILE A 20 13.44 -7.79 -15.67
CA ILE A 20 14.10 -9.05 -15.36
C ILE A 20 15.23 -9.30 -16.36
N ASP A 21 16.39 -9.69 -15.88
CA ASP A 21 17.51 -10.15 -16.69
C ASP A 21 18.23 -11.33 -15.99
N GLU A 22 19.36 -11.77 -16.52
CA GLU A 22 20.12 -12.89 -15.96
C GLU A 22 20.68 -12.65 -14.56
N ARG A 23 20.77 -11.39 -14.13
CA ARG A 23 21.26 -11.02 -12.79
C ARG A 23 20.16 -11.05 -11.74
N GLY A 24 18.86 -11.03 -12.15
CA GLY A 24 17.71 -10.96 -11.25
C GLY A 24 16.68 -9.99 -11.77
N TYR A 25 16.14 -9.14 -10.90
CA TYR A 25 15.12 -8.17 -11.29
C TYR A 25 15.38 -6.81 -10.68
N PHE A 26 14.78 -5.80 -11.32
CA PHE A 26 14.78 -4.41 -10.85
C PHE A 26 13.39 -3.81 -11.05
N PHE A 27 12.92 -3.05 -10.09
CA PHE A 27 11.73 -2.22 -10.24
C PHE A 27 11.80 -1.01 -9.30
N GLU A 28 11.11 0.07 -9.68
CA GLU A 28 10.92 1.21 -8.80
C GLU A 28 9.84 0.88 -7.79
N SER A 29 10.20 0.69 -6.53
CA SER A 29 9.25 0.36 -5.47
C SER A 29 8.50 1.58 -4.94
N TYR A 30 9.10 2.77 -5.03
CA TYR A 30 8.49 4.03 -4.67
C TYR A 30 9.16 5.18 -5.42
N LYS A 31 8.33 6.15 -5.79
CA LYS A 31 8.78 7.39 -6.42
C LYS A 31 7.80 8.50 -6.03
N SER A 32 8.31 9.67 -5.67
CA SER A 32 7.49 10.76 -5.14
C SER A 32 6.43 11.29 -6.11
N ASN A 33 6.60 11.06 -7.41
CA ASN A 33 5.66 11.53 -8.43
C ASN A 33 4.74 10.44 -8.99
N PHE A 34 4.58 9.31 -8.27
CA PHE A 34 3.69 8.24 -8.69
C PHE A 34 2.24 8.70 -8.87
N ASN A 35 1.86 9.77 -8.19
CA ASN A 35 0.49 10.26 -8.20
C ASN A 35 0.28 11.55 -9.00
N GLU A 36 1.14 11.90 -9.94
CA GLU A 36 1.01 13.16 -10.70
C GLU A 36 -0.41 13.40 -11.24
N ASN A 37 -1.12 12.32 -11.59
CA ASN A 37 -2.49 12.37 -12.09
C ASN A 37 -3.50 11.69 -11.15
N ASN A 38 -3.14 11.45 -9.90
CA ASN A 38 -3.98 10.76 -8.92
C ASN A 38 -4.01 11.57 -7.62
N SER A 39 -5.14 11.61 -6.95
CA SER A 39 -5.36 12.44 -5.77
C SER A 39 -5.08 11.70 -4.47
N PHE A 40 -3.90 11.12 -4.32
CA PHE A 40 -3.47 10.55 -3.05
C PHE A 40 -2.09 11.10 -2.66
N PRO A 41 -1.80 11.21 -1.36
CA PRO A 41 -0.53 11.77 -0.91
C PRO A 41 0.63 10.81 -1.20
N THR A 42 1.79 11.40 -1.56
CA THR A 42 3.04 10.66 -1.76
C THR A 42 4.16 11.14 -0.85
N ASN A 43 3.86 12.04 0.08
CA ASN A 43 4.85 12.54 1.02
C ASN A 43 4.85 11.67 2.27
N PHE A 44 5.61 10.58 2.23
CA PHE A 44 5.75 9.66 3.36
C PHE A 44 6.97 10.07 4.19
N ILE A 45 6.74 10.27 5.47
CA ILE A 45 7.76 10.81 6.40
C ILE A 45 8.34 9.75 7.32
N GLN A 46 7.83 8.54 7.29
CA GLN A 46 8.29 7.44 8.13
C GLN A 46 8.15 6.12 7.38
N ASP A 47 9.16 5.28 7.50
CA ASP A 47 9.19 3.96 6.90
C ASP A 47 9.45 2.92 7.99
N ASN A 48 8.64 1.89 8.04
CA ASN A 48 8.77 0.81 9.01
C ASN A 48 8.80 -0.53 8.29
N GLU A 49 9.60 -1.44 8.80
CA GLU A 49 9.61 -2.82 8.34
C GLU A 49 9.25 -3.73 9.52
N VAL A 50 8.39 -4.71 9.27
CA VAL A 50 7.98 -5.68 10.29
C VAL A 50 8.05 -7.08 9.72
N TRP A 51 8.50 -8.03 10.53
CA TRP A 51 8.48 -9.44 10.22
C TRP A 51 7.45 -10.14 11.09
N SER A 52 6.67 -11.03 10.50
CA SER A 52 5.66 -11.82 11.23
C SER A 52 5.73 -13.28 10.79
N LYS A 53 5.58 -14.17 11.75
CA LYS A 53 5.45 -15.61 11.48
C LYS A 53 4.13 -15.88 10.77
N GLN A 54 4.07 -16.99 10.05
CA GLN A 54 2.82 -17.47 9.47
C GLN A 54 1.74 -17.60 10.56
N GLY A 55 0.53 -17.19 10.22
CA GLY A 55 -0.62 -17.26 11.12
C GLY A 55 -0.80 -16.07 12.05
N VAL A 56 0.13 -15.11 12.04
CA VAL A 56 -0.01 -13.90 12.85
C VAL A 56 -1.06 -12.97 12.23
N LEU A 57 -1.99 -12.52 13.06
CA LEU A 57 -2.98 -11.51 12.73
C LEU A 57 -2.63 -10.22 13.48
N ARG A 58 -2.58 -9.11 12.76
CA ARG A 58 -2.40 -7.78 13.34
C ARG A 58 -3.57 -6.91 12.95
N GLY A 59 -4.21 -6.32 13.92
CA GLY A 59 -5.30 -5.38 13.66
C GLY A 59 -6.65 -5.90 14.13
N LEU A 60 -7.71 -5.29 13.63
CA LEU A 60 -7.72 -4.09 12.79
C LEU A 60 -7.31 -2.85 13.60
N HIS A 61 -6.68 -1.87 12.91
CA HIS A 61 -6.24 -0.64 13.57
C HIS A 61 -6.77 0.60 12.83
N TYR A 62 -7.08 1.65 13.57
CA TYR A 62 -7.38 2.96 13.00
C TYR A 62 -6.98 4.07 13.97
N GLN A 63 -6.90 5.28 13.47
CA GLN A 63 -6.55 6.44 14.27
C GLN A 63 -7.62 7.52 14.10
N LEU A 64 -8.17 8.00 15.22
CA LEU A 64 -9.11 9.13 15.21
C LEU A 64 -8.36 10.45 15.04
N ASN A 65 -7.25 10.61 15.76
CA ASN A 65 -6.42 11.80 15.68
C ASN A 65 -5.22 11.51 14.78
N ASN A 66 -4.92 12.46 13.88
CA ASN A 66 -3.80 12.35 12.94
C ASN A 66 -3.83 11.04 12.14
N PRO A 67 -4.90 10.80 11.38
CA PRO A 67 -4.97 9.61 10.54
C PRO A 67 -3.81 9.60 9.55
N GLN A 68 -3.30 8.40 9.27
CA GLN A 68 -2.12 8.19 8.42
C GLN A 68 -2.50 7.57 7.10
N GLY A 69 -1.92 8.08 6.01
CA GLY A 69 -1.82 7.35 4.77
C GLY A 69 -0.73 6.29 4.87
N LYS A 70 -0.91 5.16 4.23
CA LYS A 70 0.04 4.04 4.27
C LYS A 70 0.29 3.49 2.88
N LEU A 71 1.56 3.26 2.57
CA LEU A 71 1.98 2.49 1.41
C LEU A 71 2.55 1.17 1.93
N VAL A 72 1.88 0.06 1.61
CA VAL A 72 2.22 -1.26 2.15
C VAL A 72 2.74 -2.15 1.04
N ARG A 73 3.84 -2.83 1.31
CA ARG A 73 4.44 -3.78 0.38
C ARG A 73 5.00 -4.97 1.16
N SER A 74 4.75 -6.18 0.67
CA SER A 74 5.42 -7.37 1.19
C SER A 74 6.77 -7.51 0.51
N VAL A 75 7.84 -7.37 1.29
CA VAL A 75 9.22 -7.46 0.77
C VAL A 75 9.60 -8.91 0.52
N ARG A 76 9.12 -9.82 1.34
CA ARG A 76 9.40 -11.26 1.25
C ARG A 76 8.17 -12.04 1.68
N GLY A 77 7.83 -13.09 0.93
CA GLY A 77 6.65 -13.89 1.20
C GLY A 77 5.38 -13.19 0.71
N SER A 78 4.27 -13.48 1.36
CA SER A 78 2.96 -12.92 1.02
C SER A 78 2.15 -12.61 2.27
N ILE A 79 1.31 -11.59 2.18
CA ILE A 79 0.39 -11.18 3.25
C ILE A 79 -0.99 -10.96 2.65
N ILE A 80 -2.00 -11.02 3.52
CA ILE A 80 -3.34 -10.54 3.21
C ILE A 80 -3.52 -9.23 3.95
N ASP A 81 -3.78 -8.16 3.21
CA ASP A 81 -4.07 -6.85 3.79
C ASP A 81 -5.55 -6.57 3.63
N VAL A 82 -6.20 -6.15 4.71
CA VAL A 82 -7.65 -5.89 4.73
C VAL A 82 -7.88 -4.43 5.09
N ALA A 83 -8.52 -3.70 4.17
CA ALA A 83 -8.93 -2.33 4.40
C ALA A 83 -10.45 -2.28 4.57
N VAL A 84 -10.89 -1.67 5.66
CA VAL A 84 -12.31 -1.49 5.97
C VAL A 84 -12.61 0.00 6.04
N ASP A 85 -13.61 0.44 5.29
CA ASP A 85 -14.06 1.81 5.33
C ASP A 85 -15.02 1.98 6.52
N ILE A 86 -14.56 2.68 7.55
CA ILE A 86 -15.33 2.91 8.77
C ILE A 86 -16.07 4.26 8.78
N ARG A 87 -16.04 5.00 7.66
CA ARG A 87 -16.78 6.25 7.57
C ARG A 87 -18.28 5.99 7.60
N LEU A 88 -19.00 6.72 8.44
CA LEU A 88 -20.46 6.60 8.54
C LEU A 88 -21.11 6.94 7.20
N GLY A 89 -22.06 6.09 6.76
CA GLY A 89 -22.76 6.30 5.50
C GLY A 89 -21.95 5.95 4.26
N SER A 90 -20.76 5.41 4.39
CA SER A 90 -19.99 4.96 3.24
C SER A 90 -20.70 3.82 2.50
N PRO A 91 -20.73 3.85 1.15
CA PRO A 91 -21.32 2.77 0.36
C PRO A 91 -20.47 1.52 0.28
N THR A 92 -19.26 1.55 0.83
CA THR A 92 -18.30 0.44 0.76
C THR A 92 -18.02 -0.21 2.11
#